data_d6aa4bcc8a77382507a90acaa661212f
#
_entry.id   d6aa4bcc8a77382507a90acaa661212f
#
_cell.length_a   1.000
_cell.length_b   1.000
_cell.length_c   1.000
_cell.angle_alpha   90.00
_cell.angle_beta   90.00
_cell.angle_gamma   90.00
#
_symmetry.space_group_name_H-M   'P 1'
#
loop_
_entity.id
_entity.type
_entity.pdbx_description
1 polymer ?
#
loop_
_entity_poly.entity_id
_entity_poly.type
_entity_poly.pdbx_seq_one_letter_code
_entity_poly.pdbx_strand_id
1 'polypeptide(L)'
;MKTIILHILCEGPTEELFVKNVLKDHLSTFNIICKPQLLLTNKQKNCRGGLLSYVQVTRDLQLMFKQFVDNNKEVHWFTTMFDLYKLPNDFPGYEDTFGDIYDKINHLEIQFAQNVNHPNFIPYIQLHEYEALVFANLDSLEAEYPASNALHKKIDELRAILLKKNNNPELVNTLKAPSKYIISALNGIHNY
;
A
#
# COMPACT_ATOMS: atom_id res chain seq x y z
N MET A 1 26.02 -12.09 -9.24
CA MET A 1 25.19 -11.02 -8.69
C MET A 1 24.29 -11.66 -7.63
N LYS A 2 24.12 -11.06 -6.45
CA LYS A 2 23.20 -11.59 -5.44
C LYS A 2 21.75 -11.24 -5.84
N THR A 3 20.83 -12.14 -5.55
CA THR A 3 19.39 -11.86 -5.72
C THR A 3 18.91 -10.98 -4.57
N ILE A 4 18.13 -9.96 -4.87
CA ILE A 4 17.49 -9.12 -3.85
C ILE A 4 16.13 -9.73 -3.49
N ILE A 5 15.93 -10.01 -2.22
CA ILE A 5 14.64 -10.44 -1.67
C ILE A 5 14.05 -9.25 -0.93
N LEU A 6 12.95 -8.68 -1.44
CA LEU A 6 12.23 -7.58 -0.81
C LEU A 6 11.05 -8.12 -0.01
N HIS A 7 11.17 -8.04 1.30
CA HIS A 7 10.08 -8.38 2.23
C HIS A 7 9.22 -7.15 2.45
N ILE A 8 7.91 -7.28 2.21
CA ILE A 8 6.96 -6.18 2.28
C ILE A 8 5.92 -6.49 3.36
N LEU A 9 5.97 -5.75 4.46
CA LEU A 9 4.96 -5.85 5.53
C LEU A 9 3.72 -5.06 5.11
N CYS A 10 2.66 -5.78 4.77
CA CYS A 10 1.39 -5.24 4.30
C CYS A 10 0.41 -5.04 5.46
N GLU A 11 -0.34 -3.95 5.43
CA GLU A 11 -1.38 -3.68 6.42
C GLU A 11 -2.52 -4.70 6.32
N GLY A 12 -2.97 -4.99 5.10
CA GLY A 12 -4.11 -5.85 4.84
C GLY A 12 -4.01 -6.70 3.57
N PRO A 13 -5.04 -7.53 3.32
CA PRO A 13 -5.08 -8.43 2.16
C PRO A 13 -5.03 -7.70 0.81
N THR A 14 -5.53 -6.47 0.73
CA THR A 14 -5.55 -5.67 -0.50
C THR A 14 -4.14 -5.33 -0.95
N GLU A 15 -3.31 -4.83 -0.04
CA GLU A 15 -1.91 -4.51 -0.27
C GLU A 15 -1.13 -5.79 -0.62
N GLU A 16 -1.40 -6.89 0.09
CA GLU A 16 -0.77 -8.19 -0.20
C GLU A 16 -1.08 -8.67 -1.63
N LEU A 17 -2.33 -8.54 -2.08
CA LEU A 17 -2.73 -8.92 -3.44
C LEU A 17 -2.08 -8.02 -4.50
N PHE A 18 -1.98 -6.71 -4.24
CA PHE A 18 -1.26 -5.80 -5.14
C PHE A 18 0.21 -6.20 -5.29
N VAL A 19 0.88 -6.50 -4.19
CA VAL A 19 2.27 -6.96 -4.24
C VAL A 19 2.38 -8.25 -5.05
N LYS A 20 1.47 -9.21 -4.87
CA LYS A 20 1.51 -10.51 -5.55
C LYS A 20 1.20 -10.43 -7.04
N ASN A 21 0.26 -9.58 -7.43
CA ASN A 21 -0.30 -9.59 -8.79
C ASN A 21 0.28 -8.47 -9.68
N VAL A 22 0.84 -7.40 -9.09
CA VAL A 22 1.32 -6.25 -9.83
C VAL A 22 2.80 -5.98 -9.54
N LEU A 23 3.13 -5.67 -8.28
CA LEU A 23 4.47 -5.21 -7.92
C LEU A 23 5.53 -6.30 -8.12
N LYS A 24 5.20 -7.55 -7.83
CA LYS A 24 6.09 -8.70 -7.99
C LYS A 24 6.59 -8.84 -9.43
N ASP A 25 5.69 -8.77 -10.41
CA ASP A 25 6.05 -8.95 -11.81
C ASP A 25 6.89 -7.78 -12.31
N HIS A 26 6.53 -6.56 -11.93
CA HIS A 26 7.30 -5.35 -12.24
C HIS A 26 8.73 -5.42 -11.67
N LEU A 27 8.88 -5.69 -10.38
CA LEU A 27 10.19 -5.72 -9.72
C LEU A 27 11.04 -6.93 -10.12
N SER A 28 10.43 -8.02 -10.60
CA SER A 28 11.16 -9.17 -11.11
C SER A 28 12.04 -8.81 -12.32
N THR A 29 11.65 -7.81 -13.11
CA THR A 29 12.44 -7.30 -14.23
C THR A 29 13.77 -6.66 -13.79
N PHE A 30 13.86 -6.25 -12.52
CA PHE A 30 15.06 -5.71 -11.88
C PHE A 30 15.80 -6.74 -11.02
N ASN A 31 15.48 -8.03 -11.15
CA ASN A 31 16.03 -9.11 -10.34
C ASN A 31 15.73 -8.96 -8.83
N ILE A 32 14.54 -8.43 -8.51
CA ILE A 32 14.02 -8.29 -7.14
C ILE A 32 12.84 -9.24 -6.96
N ILE A 33 12.91 -10.09 -5.94
CA ILE A 33 11.84 -11.02 -5.58
C ILE A 33 11.04 -10.44 -4.41
N CYS A 34 9.76 -10.12 -4.64
CA CYS A 34 8.86 -9.63 -3.60
C CYS A 34 8.29 -10.75 -2.74
N LYS A 35 8.29 -10.55 -1.43
CA LYS A 35 7.73 -11.46 -0.42
C LYS A 35 6.79 -10.68 0.50
N PRO A 36 5.50 -10.54 0.16
CA PRO A 36 4.55 -9.87 1.03
C PRO A 36 4.24 -10.71 2.27
N GLN A 37 4.04 -10.03 3.39
CA GLN A 37 3.63 -10.60 4.66
C GLN A 37 2.57 -9.69 5.28
N LEU A 38 1.53 -10.27 5.84
CA LEU A 38 0.50 -9.51 6.56
C LEU A 38 0.92 -9.26 7.99
N LEU A 39 0.60 -8.07 8.51
CA LEU A 39 0.65 -7.78 9.94
C LEU A 39 -0.08 -8.86 10.75
N LEU A 40 0.56 -9.34 11.80
CA LEU A 40 -0.01 -10.35 12.69
C LEU A 40 -0.95 -9.68 13.70
N THR A 41 -2.22 -9.52 13.34
CA THR A 41 -3.26 -9.11 14.26
C THR A 41 -3.71 -10.29 15.10
N ASN A 42 -3.74 -10.11 16.41
CA ASN A 42 -4.18 -10.98 17.49
C ASN A 42 -4.49 -12.46 17.16
N LYS A 43 -3.59 -13.36 17.55
CA LYS A 43 -3.70 -14.81 17.35
C LYS A 43 -5.02 -15.43 17.89
N GLN A 44 -5.69 -14.77 18.85
CA GLN A 44 -6.91 -15.30 19.48
C GLN A 44 -8.19 -15.11 18.65
N LYS A 45 -8.21 -14.20 17.67
CA LYS A 45 -9.42 -13.91 16.87
C LYS A 45 -9.33 -14.30 15.39
N ASN A 46 -8.27 -14.96 14.94
CA ASN A 46 -8.04 -15.27 13.50
C ASN A 46 -8.18 -14.05 12.55
N CYS A 47 -8.10 -12.84 13.10
CA CYS A 47 -8.12 -11.62 12.28
C CYS A 47 -6.71 -11.32 11.78
N ARG A 48 -6.53 -11.32 10.48
CA ARG A 48 -5.32 -10.86 9.80
C ARG A 48 -5.64 -9.51 9.15
N GLY A 49 -4.74 -8.54 9.35
CA GLY A 49 -4.87 -7.21 8.77
C GLY A 49 -5.42 -6.15 9.75
N GLY A 50 -4.93 -4.93 9.57
CA GLY A 50 -5.26 -3.76 10.37
C GLY A 50 -4.15 -3.35 11.33
N LEU A 51 -3.70 -2.11 11.18
CA LEU A 51 -2.64 -1.49 11.96
C LEU A 51 -3.22 -0.94 13.27
N LEU A 52 -3.00 -1.61 14.40
CA LEU A 52 -3.58 -1.23 15.69
C LEU A 52 -2.65 -0.40 16.57
N SER A 53 -1.32 -0.61 16.48
CA SER A 53 -0.32 0.10 17.27
C SER A 53 1.06 -0.01 16.63
N TYR A 54 1.92 0.96 16.93
CA TYR A 54 3.31 0.93 16.48
C TYR A 54 4.12 -0.23 17.09
N VAL A 55 3.80 -0.60 18.33
CA VAL A 55 4.43 -1.76 18.99
C VAL A 55 4.22 -3.06 18.20
N GLN A 56 3.05 -3.22 17.59
CA GLN A 56 2.79 -4.38 16.73
C GLN A 56 3.69 -4.37 15.50
N VAL A 57 3.84 -3.22 14.84
CA VAL A 57 4.70 -3.05 13.65
C VAL A 57 6.14 -3.42 13.98
N THR A 58 6.69 -2.83 15.03
CA THR A 58 8.08 -3.09 15.42
C THR A 58 8.34 -4.54 15.78
N ARG A 59 7.39 -5.18 16.46
CA ARG A 59 7.49 -6.62 16.77
C ARG A 59 7.55 -7.47 15.50
N ASP A 60 6.65 -7.22 14.54
CA ASP A 60 6.57 -7.99 13.32
C ASP A 60 7.80 -7.75 12.42
N LEU A 61 8.28 -6.51 12.31
CA LEU A 61 9.54 -6.20 11.63
C LEU A 61 10.74 -6.90 12.28
N GLN A 62 10.85 -6.88 13.61
CA GLN A 62 11.94 -7.56 14.32
C GLN A 62 11.92 -9.07 14.11
N LEU A 63 10.74 -9.69 14.00
CA LEU A 63 10.63 -11.11 13.66
C LEU A 63 11.13 -11.37 12.23
N MET A 64 10.76 -10.50 11.26
CA MET A 64 11.25 -10.60 9.89
C MET A 64 12.77 -10.46 9.82
N PHE A 65 13.36 -9.46 10.51
CA PHE A 65 14.82 -9.24 10.51
C PHE A 65 15.59 -10.44 11.09
N LYS A 66 15.04 -11.10 12.11
CA LYS A 66 15.64 -12.31 12.70
C LYS A 66 15.50 -13.53 11.79
N GLN A 67 14.41 -13.63 11.06
CA GLN A 67 14.09 -14.78 10.20
C GLN A 67 14.88 -14.75 8.89
N PHE A 68 15.11 -13.56 8.33
CA PHE A 68 15.69 -13.38 7.01
C PHE A 68 17.02 -12.66 7.11
N VAL A 69 18.10 -13.39 6.96
CA VAL A 69 19.48 -12.89 7.09
C VAL A 69 20.21 -13.07 5.77
N ASP A 70 20.98 -12.06 5.39
CA ASP A 70 21.81 -12.08 4.18
C ASP A 70 22.73 -13.29 4.13
N ASN A 71 22.92 -13.80 2.93
CA ASN A 71 23.83 -14.90 2.67
C ASN A 71 24.65 -14.66 1.38
N ASN A 72 25.41 -15.68 0.92
CA ASN A 72 26.24 -15.55 -0.27
C ASN A 72 25.44 -15.40 -1.59
N LYS A 73 24.17 -15.77 -1.60
CA LYS A 73 23.30 -15.78 -2.80
C LYS A 73 22.25 -14.67 -2.75
N GLU A 74 21.79 -14.28 -1.57
CA GLU A 74 20.64 -13.40 -1.35
C GLU A 74 20.99 -12.26 -0.41
N VAL A 75 20.41 -11.10 -0.69
CA VAL A 75 20.38 -9.92 0.18
C VAL A 75 18.93 -9.61 0.50
N HIS A 76 18.61 -9.47 1.77
CA HIS A 76 17.26 -9.21 2.24
C HIS A 76 17.05 -7.73 2.52
N TRP A 77 16.04 -7.14 1.87
CA TRP A 77 15.55 -5.80 2.11
C TRP A 77 14.13 -5.87 2.67
N PHE A 78 13.78 -4.86 3.43
CA PHE A 78 12.49 -4.79 4.11
C PHE A 78 11.83 -3.45 3.86
N THR A 79 10.52 -3.47 3.63
CA THR A 79 9.69 -2.28 3.47
C THR A 79 8.30 -2.52 4.05
N THR A 80 7.52 -1.47 4.12
CA THR A 80 6.12 -1.52 4.56
C THR A 80 5.20 -1.06 3.44
N MET A 81 3.91 -1.37 3.56
CA MET A 81 2.86 -0.82 2.74
C MET A 81 1.67 -0.52 3.64
N PHE A 82 1.68 0.68 4.23
CA PHE A 82 0.71 1.17 5.20
C PHE A 82 0.03 2.42 4.68
N ASP A 83 -1.27 2.56 4.91
CA ASP A 83 -1.99 3.78 4.57
C ASP A 83 -1.77 4.87 5.63
N LEU A 84 -1.43 6.08 5.20
CA LEU A 84 -1.21 7.23 6.09
C LEU A 84 -2.38 7.46 7.06
N TYR A 85 -3.60 7.38 6.56
CA TYR A 85 -4.81 7.68 7.35
C TYR A 85 -5.15 6.61 8.40
N LYS A 86 -4.51 5.45 8.33
CA LYS A 86 -4.67 4.34 9.28
C LYS A 86 -3.53 4.21 10.27
N LEU A 87 -2.50 5.07 10.15
CA LEU A 87 -1.40 5.03 11.11
C LEU A 87 -1.92 5.31 12.53
N PRO A 88 -1.50 4.53 13.52
CA PRO A 88 -1.89 4.73 14.90
C PRO A 88 -1.23 5.98 15.50
N ASN A 89 -1.84 6.57 16.51
CA ASN A 89 -1.35 7.80 17.13
C ASN A 89 -0.01 7.62 17.85
N ASP A 90 0.38 6.37 18.18
CA ASP A 90 1.68 6.04 18.77
C ASP A 90 2.81 5.87 17.72
N PHE A 91 2.52 6.20 16.44
CA PHE A 91 3.52 6.12 15.38
C PHE A 91 4.57 7.25 15.54
N PRO A 92 5.87 6.97 15.34
CA PRO A 92 6.92 7.98 15.48
C PRO A 92 6.68 9.22 14.59
N GLY A 93 6.66 10.42 15.19
CA GLY A 93 6.42 11.68 14.48
C GLY A 93 4.96 11.97 14.15
N TYR A 94 3.99 11.16 14.61
CA TYR A 94 2.58 11.30 14.24
C TYR A 94 1.96 12.63 14.71
N GLU A 95 2.32 13.09 15.91
CA GLU A 95 1.78 14.33 16.52
C GLU A 95 2.39 15.62 15.95
N ASP A 96 3.45 15.51 15.12
CA ASP A 96 4.07 16.68 14.54
C ASP A 96 3.16 17.32 13.50
N THR A 97 3.18 18.67 13.45
CA THR A 97 2.34 19.45 12.53
C THR A 97 3.11 19.87 11.30
N PHE A 98 2.49 19.74 10.14
CA PHE A 98 3.08 20.06 8.84
C PHE A 98 2.13 20.92 8.01
N GLY A 99 2.70 21.81 7.19
CA GLY A 99 1.94 22.63 6.24
C GLY A 99 1.55 21.84 4.98
N ASP A 100 2.35 20.84 4.63
CA ASP A 100 2.18 20.01 3.44
C ASP A 100 2.10 18.52 3.80
N ILE A 101 1.26 17.79 3.09
CA ILE A 101 1.05 16.36 3.34
C ILE A 101 2.26 15.51 2.93
N TYR A 102 3.00 15.94 1.91
CA TYR A 102 4.22 15.23 1.46
C TYR A 102 5.36 15.41 2.47
N ASP A 103 5.47 16.60 3.06
CA ASP A 103 6.41 16.86 4.17
C ASP A 103 6.09 15.98 5.37
N LYS A 104 4.80 15.80 5.67
CA LYS A 104 4.36 14.90 6.74
C LYS A 104 4.78 13.46 6.48
N ILE A 105 4.54 12.93 5.28
CA ILE A 105 4.93 11.55 4.93
C ILE A 105 6.44 11.37 5.03
N ASN A 106 7.19 12.26 4.40
CA ASN A 106 8.65 12.21 4.43
C ASN A 106 9.18 12.22 5.87
N HIS A 107 8.62 13.06 6.74
CA HIS A 107 8.97 13.09 8.15
C HIS A 107 8.66 11.75 8.85
N LEU A 108 7.44 11.22 8.66
CA LEU A 108 7.03 9.94 9.26
C LEU A 108 7.94 8.79 8.82
N GLU A 109 8.29 8.72 7.54
CA GLU A 109 9.18 7.71 7.01
C GLU A 109 10.60 7.85 7.59
N ILE A 110 11.13 9.07 7.72
CA ILE A 110 12.42 9.33 8.39
C ILE A 110 12.38 8.88 9.86
N GLN A 111 11.36 9.29 10.63
CA GLN A 111 11.20 8.90 12.02
C GLN A 111 11.05 7.39 12.18
N PHE A 112 10.33 6.76 11.28
CA PHE A 112 10.15 5.32 11.25
C PHE A 112 11.46 4.59 10.96
N ALA A 113 12.22 5.03 9.95
CA ALA A 113 13.53 4.46 9.64
C ALA A 113 14.49 4.57 10.83
N GLN A 114 14.56 5.75 11.46
CA GLN A 114 15.41 6.01 12.62
C GLN A 114 15.03 5.15 13.83
N ASN A 115 13.73 4.99 14.09
CA ASN A 115 13.28 4.21 15.24
C ASN A 115 13.52 2.71 15.04
N VAL A 116 13.29 2.18 13.83
CA VAL A 116 13.54 0.77 13.47
C VAL A 116 15.04 0.48 13.43
N ASN A 117 15.84 1.43 12.97
CA ASN A 117 17.31 1.38 12.93
C ASN A 117 17.88 0.08 12.33
N HIS A 118 17.39 -0.31 11.15
CA HIS A 118 17.90 -1.47 10.42
C HIS A 118 18.47 -1.03 9.05
N PRO A 119 19.70 -1.43 8.67
CA PRO A 119 20.39 -0.89 7.50
C PRO A 119 19.69 -1.17 6.16
N ASN A 120 18.97 -2.28 6.06
CA ASN A 120 18.26 -2.68 4.85
C ASN A 120 16.74 -2.44 4.96
N PHE A 121 16.32 -1.48 5.80
CA PHE A 121 14.91 -1.11 5.92
C PHE A 121 14.63 0.21 5.23
N ILE A 122 13.67 0.21 4.31
CA ILE A 122 13.16 1.37 3.60
C ILE A 122 11.67 1.47 3.93
N PRO A 123 11.23 2.34 4.86
CA PRO A 123 9.82 2.50 5.15
C PRO A 123 9.08 3.06 3.94
N TYR A 124 7.84 2.64 3.76
CA TYR A 124 6.93 3.22 2.79
C TYR A 124 5.55 3.39 3.41
N ILE A 125 5.03 4.61 3.33
CA ILE A 125 3.70 5.00 3.79
C ILE A 125 2.92 5.52 2.58
N GLN A 126 1.85 4.83 2.23
CA GLN A 126 0.96 5.21 1.14
C GLN A 126 0.17 6.47 1.52
N LEU A 127 0.30 7.53 0.73
CA LEU A 127 -0.32 8.84 0.99
C LEU A 127 -1.84 8.75 1.12
N HIS A 128 -2.47 7.98 0.23
CA HIS A 128 -3.90 7.75 0.18
C HIS A 128 -4.21 6.27 0.32
N GLU A 129 -5.50 5.92 0.32
CA GLU A 129 -5.90 4.53 0.19
C GLU A 129 -5.27 3.91 -1.05
N TYR A 130 -4.90 2.64 -0.96
CA TYR A 130 -4.37 1.84 -2.07
C TYR A 130 -5.22 2.00 -3.34
N GLU A 131 -6.52 2.12 -3.19
CA GLU A 131 -7.47 2.30 -4.30
C GLU A 131 -7.20 3.57 -5.13
N ALA A 132 -6.45 4.54 -4.63
CA ALA A 132 -5.99 5.68 -5.41
C ALA A 132 -5.12 5.24 -6.61
N LEU A 133 -4.37 4.15 -6.48
CA LEU A 133 -3.55 3.59 -7.56
C LEU A 133 -4.40 3.09 -8.73
N VAL A 134 -5.65 2.68 -8.49
CA VAL A 134 -6.59 2.27 -9.56
C VAL A 134 -6.90 3.44 -10.48
N PHE A 135 -6.95 4.67 -9.94
CA PHE A 135 -7.16 5.87 -10.76
C PHE A 135 -5.97 6.19 -11.68
N ALA A 136 -4.79 5.64 -11.41
CA ALA A 136 -3.62 5.83 -12.28
C ALA A 136 -3.80 5.15 -13.65
N ASN A 137 -4.63 4.08 -13.73
CA ASN A 137 -4.90 3.38 -14.98
C ASN A 137 -6.32 2.82 -15.03
N LEU A 138 -7.28 3.71 -15.31
CA LEU A 138 -8.69 3.34 -15.47
C LEU A 138 -8.97 2.52 -16.74
N ASP A 139 -8.10 2.59 -17.75
CA ASP A 139 -8.23 1.80 -18.97
C ASP A 139 -7.96 0.32 -18.71
N SER A 140 -7.03 0.00 -17.81
CA SER A 140 -6.84 -1.39 -17.37
C SER A 140 -8.06 -1.92 -16.62
N LEU A 141 -8.69 -1.08 -15.77
CA LEU A 141 -9.93 -1.46 -15.09
C LEU A 141 -11.07 -1.73 -16.10
N GLU A 142 -11.17 -0.92 -17.15
CA GLU A 142 -12.17 -1.10 -18.21
C GLU A 142 -11.94 -2.39 -19.01
N ALA A 143 -10.67 -2.71 -19.30
CA ALA A 143 -10.29 -3.89 -20.07
C ALA A 143 -10.65 -5.21 -19.36
N GLU A 144 -10.70 -5.23 -18.03
CA GLU A 144 -11.14 -6.40 -17.25
C GLU A 144 -12.63 -6.76 -17.46
N TYR A 145 -13.43 -5.79 -17.96
CA TYR A 145 -14.88 -5.94 -18.10
C TYR A 145 -15.39 -5.53 -19.49
N PRO A 146 -14.88 -6.13 -20.58
CA PRO A 146 -15.10 -5.64 -21.95
C PRO A 146 -16.56 -5.66 -22.41
N ALA A 147 -17.41 -6.49 -21.80
CA ALA A 147 -18.81 -6.66 -22.18
C ALA A 147 -19.81 -5.79 -21.39
N SER A 148 -19.35 -4.98 -20.42
CA SER A 148 -20.24 -4.26 -19.51
C SER A 148 -20.38 -2.78 -19.84
N ASN A 149 -21.36 -2.43 -20.70
CA ASN A 149 -21.69 -1.03 -21.01
C ASN A 149 -22.05 -0.19 -19.76
N ALA A 150 -22.63 -0.81 -18.74
CA ALA A 150 -22.97 -0.12 -17.49
C ALA A 150 -21.70 0.28 -16.73
N LEU A 151 -20.70 -0.61 -16.71
CA LEU A 151 -19.41 -0.32 -16.09
C LEU A 151 -18.62 0.74 -16.86
N HIS A 152 -18.61 0.68 -18.19
CA HIS A 152 -17.92 1.69 -19.01
C HIS A 152 -18.41 3.10 -18.68
N LYS A 153 -19.75 3.30 -18.56
CA LYS A 153 -20.30 4.58 -18.11
C LYS A 153 -19.81 5.00 -16.73
N LYS A 154 -19.66 4.04 -15.80
CA LYS A 154 -19.15 4.33 -14.46
C LYS A 154 -17.67 4.65 -14.47
N ILE A 155 -16.88 4.00 -15.30
CA ILE A 155 -15.48 4.33 -15.51
C ILE A 155 -15.32 5.73 -16.11
N ASP A 156 -16.20 6.14 -17.03
CA ASP A 156 -16.23 7.50 -17.56
C ASP A 156 -16.54 8.53 -16.47
N GLU A 157 -17.44 8.22 -15.51
CA GLU A 157 -17.65 9.05 -14.34
C GLU A 157 -16.35 9.18 -13.48
N LEU A 158 -15.59 8.08 -13.29
CA LEU A 158 -14.29 8.10 -12.58
C LEU A 158 -13.25 8.92 -13.36
N ARG A 159 -13.19 8.79 -14.68
CA ARG A 159 -12.32 9.63 -15.54
C ARG A 159 -12.66 11.11 -15.41
N ALA A 160 -13.95 11.45 -15.37
CA ALA A 160 -14.40 12.84 -15.18
C ALA A 160 -14.00 13.40 -13.79
N ILE A 161 -13.97 12.56 -12.76
CA ILE A 161 -13.47 12.94 -11.43
C ILE A 161 -11.95 13.20 -11.50
N LEU A 162 -11.20 12.29 -12.12
CA LEU A 162 -9.75 12.41 -12.28
C LEU A 162 -9.36 13.67 -13.09
N LEU A 163 -10.10 13.95 -14.18
CA LEU A 163 -9.87 15.14 -14.99
C LEU A 163 -10.05 16.44 -14.20
N LYS A 164 -11.05 16.52 -13.31
CA LYS A 164 -11.25 17.67 -12.41
C LYS A 164 -10.12 17.84 -11.40
N LYS A 165 -9.25 16.85 -11.26
CA LYS A 165 -8.08 16.80 -10.38
C LYS A 165 -6.76 16.86 -11.17
N ASN A 166 -6.77 17.50 -12.34
CA ASN A 166 -5.61 17.65 -13.23
C ASN A 166 -4.96 16.30 -13.60
N ASN A 167 -5.75 15.25 -13.71
CA ASN A 167 -5.28 13.88 -13.93
C ASN A 167 -4.28 13.37 -12.87
N ASN A 168 -4.36 13.92 -11.65
CA ASN A 168 -3.55 13.44 -10.54
C ASN A 168 -4.38 12.54 -9.61
N PRO A 169 -4.13 11.21 -9.56
CA PRO A 169 -4.83 10.27 -8.70
C PRO A 169 -4.74 10.62 -7.21
N GLU A 170 -3.64 11.21 -6.78
CA GLU A 170 -3.43 11.61 -5.38
C GLU A 170 -4.39 12.70 -4.92
N LEU A 171 -4.91 13.53 -5.84
CA LEU A 171 -5.88 14.58 -5.52
C LEU A 171 -7.34 14.07 -5.47
N VAL A 172 -7.60 12.80 -5.78
CA VAL A 172 -8.97 12.24 -5.77
C VAL A 172 -9.51 12.15 -4.34
N ASN A 173 -8.68 12.01 -3.34
CA ASN A 173 -9.07 11.83 -1.93
C ASN A 173 -9.55 13.10 -1.21
N THR A 174 -9.71 14.24 -1.88
CA THR A 174 -10.00 15.52 -1.20
C THR A 174 -11.42 15.64 -0.63
N LEU A 175 -12.40 14.88 -1.14
CA LEU A 175 -13.81 14.97 -0.71
C LEU A 175 -14.39 13.63 -0.26
N LYS A 176 -13.90 12.53 -0.81
CA LYS A 176 -14.39 11.17 -0.55
C LYS A 176 -13.24 10.20 -0.82
N ALA A 177 -13.10 9.19 0.03
CA ALA A 177 -12.06 8.18 -0.12
C ALA A 177 -12.13 7.48 -1.49
N PRO A 178 -10.98 7.21 -2.17
CA PRO A 178 -10.93 6.55 -3.48
C PRO A 178 -11.72 5.24 -3.53
N SER A 179 -11.62 4.40 -2.50
CA SER A 179 -12.38 3.15 -2.36
C SER A 179 -13.89 3.35 -2.55
N LYS A 180 -14.46 4.43 -1.98
CA LYS A 180 -15.90 4.71 -2.08
C LYS A 180 -16.35 5.09 -3.48
N TYR A 181 -15.48 5.72 -4.28
CA TYR A 181 -15.78 5.97 -5.70
C TYR A 181 -15.80 4.67 -6.48
N ILE A 182 -14.76 3.82 -6.31
CA ILE A 182 -14.63 2.54 -7.00
C ILE A 182 -15.77 1.59 -6.62
N ILE A 183 -16.03 1.41 -5.31
CA ILE A 183 -17.13 0.57 -4.83
C ILE A 183 -18.47 1.05 -5.40
N SER A 184 -18.73 2.36 -5.42
CA SER A 184 -19.96 2.90 -6.01
C SER A 184 -20.07 2.62 -7.51
N ALA A 185 -18.94 2.60 -8.23
CA ALA A 185 -18.92 2.23 -9.65
C ALA A 185 -19.18 0.74 -9.86
N LEU A 186 -18.57 -0.13 -9.01
CA LEU A 186 -18.64 -1.59 -9.13
C LEU A 186 -19.93 -2.20 -8.56
N ASN A 187 -20.56 -1.61 -7.53
CA ASN A 187 -21.80 -2.13 -6.91
C ASN A 187 -22.99 -2.22 -7.85
N GLY A 188 -22.94 -1.62 -9.03
CA GLY A 188 -23.96 -1.78 -10.08
C GLY A 188 -23.83 -3.08 -10.90
N ILE A 189 -22.78 -3.89 -10.67
CA ILE A 189 -22.40 -5.03 -11.52
C ILE A 189 -22.83 -6.37 -10.93
N HIS A 190 -22.99 -6.46 -9.61
CA HIS A 190 -23.32 -7.72 -8.91
C HIS A 190 -24.81 -8.10 -8.91
N ASN A 191 -25.62 -7.48 -9.75
CA ASN A 191 -27.05 -7.80 -9.93
C ASN A 191 -27.33 -8.52 -11.27
N TYR A 192 -26.40 -9.36 -11.74
CA TYR A 192 -26.64 -10.28 -12.85
C TYR A 192 -26.13 -11.67 -12.51
#